data_fe95fab364123478068c5efd1b5f1c31
#
_entry.id   fe95fab364123478068c5efd1b5f1c31
#
_cell.length_a   1.000
_cell.length_b   1.000
_cell.length_c   1.000
_cell.angle_alpha   90.00
_cell.angle_beta   90.00
_cell.angle_gamma   90.00
#
_symmetry.space_group_name_H-M   'P 1'
#
loop_
_entity.id
_entity.type
_entity.pdbx_description
1 polymer ?
#
loop_
_entity_poly.entity_id
_entity_poly.type
_entity_poly.pdbx_seq_one_letter_code
_entity_poly.pdbx_strand_id
1 'polypeptide(L)'
;ACMLGGVAAWLRWRKKRQAQGKPFDKPNFVISTGFQVVWEKFAQLWQIEMREVPLTLEKTTLDPEEALKMCDENTICIVPIQGVTWTGLNDDVEALDKALDAYNAKTGYDIPIHVDAASGGFILPFLYPEKKWDFRLKWVLSISVSGHKFGLVYPGLGWVCWKGKEYLPEEMSFSVNYLGANITQVGLNFSRPAAQILGQYYQFIRLGFQGYKEVQYNSLQIAKYIHSEIAKMVPFVNYSEDVVNPLFIWYLKPEYAKSAKWTLYDLQDKLSQHGWMVPAYTLPSKLEDYVVMRVVVRQGFSRDMADMLLGDINNAIAELEKLEYPTPTRMAQEKNLPVEAKMFNHGGRRKTVKK
;
A
#
# COMPACT_ATOMS: atom_id res chain seq x y z
N ALA A 1 -6.51 11.92 0.31
CA ALA A 1 -6.68 11.53 -1.11
C ALA A 1 -7.59 10.31 -1.21
N CYS A 2 -7.20 9.13 -0.71
CA CYS A 2 -8.00 7.89 -0.80
C CYS A 2 -9.45 8.09 -0.34
N MET A 3 -9.67 8.65 0.84
CA MET A 3 -11.03 8.93 1.35
C MET A 3 -11.85 9.82 0.41
N LEU A 4 -11.26 10.85 -0.19
CA LEU A 4 -11.98 11.70 -1.15
C LEU A 4 -12.37 10.94 -2.42
N GLY A 5 -11.51 10.04 -2.89
CA GLY A 5 -11.84 9.13 -4.00
C GLY A 5 -13.01 8.21 -3.67
N GLY A 6 -12.97 7.60 -2.47
CA GLY A 6 -14.05 6.75 -1.96
C GLY A 6 -15.37 7.50 -1.76
N VAL A 7 -15.32 8.70 -1.17
CA VAL A 7 -16.52 9.56 -0.99
C VAL A 7 -17.12 9.95 -2.33
N ALA A 8 -16.30 10.29 -3.32
CA ALA A 8 -16.79 10.61 -4.66
C ALA A 8 -17.52 9.42 -5.31
N ALA A 9 -16.94 8.21 -5.18
CA ALA A 9 -17.57 6.98 -5.67
C ALA A 9 -18.92 6.71 -4.97
N TRP A 10 -18.95 6.85 -3.63
CA TRP A 10 -20.18 6.69 -2.84
C TRP A 10 -21.25 7.70 -3.21
N LEU A 11 -20.93 9.00 -3.33
CA LEU A 11 -21.91 10.03 -3.69
C LEU A 11 -22.49 9.81 -5.09
N ARG A 12 -21.66 9.42 -6.07
CA ARG A 12 -22.12 9.09 -7.43
C ARG A 12 -23.06 7.89 -7.43
N TRP A 13 -22.69 6.82 -6.75
CA TRP A 13 -23.54 5.64 -6.59
C TRP A 13 -24.87 6.02 -5.92
N ARG A 14 -24.84 6.76 -4.81
CA ARG A 14 -26.01 7.23 -4.09
C ARG A 14 -26.96 8.03 -5.01
N LYS A 15 -26.41 9.01 -5.73
CA LYS A 15 -27.18 9.85 -6.67
C LYS A 15 -27.86 9.03 -7.76
N LYS A 16 -27.13 8.04 -8.32
CA LYS A 16 -27.67 7.10 -9.31
C LYS A 16 -28.82 6.26 -8.73
N ARG A 17 -28.65 5.72 -7.53
CA ARG A 17 -29.70 4.93 -6.84
C ARG A 17 -30.94 5.78 -6.55
N GLN A 18 -30.77 6.99 -6.05
CA GLN A 18 -31.85 7.94 -5.81
C GLN A 18 -32.65 8.26 -7.09
N ALA A 19 -31.95 8.53 -8.19
CA ALA A 19 -32.60 8.80 -9.48
C ALA A 19 -33.38 7.58 -10.01
N GLN A 20 -33.05 6.37 -9.60
CA GLN A 20 -33.76 5.13 -9.94
C GLN A 20 -34.84 4.75 -8.93
N GLY A 21 -35.06 5.53 -7.86
CA GLY A 21 -35.99 5.18 -6.78
C GLY A 21 -35.59 3.94 -5.98
N LYS A 22 -34.29 3.58 -5.98
CA LYS A 22 -33.75 2.40 -5.30
C LYS A 22 -33.18 2.75 -3.93
N PRO A 23 -33.17 1.82 -2.95
CA PRO A 23 -32.49 1.99 -1.67
C PRO A 23 -31.02 2.29 -1.83
N PHE A 24 -30.45 3.12 -0.92
CA PHE A 24 -29.04 3.53 -0.92
C PHE A 24 -28.41 3.52 0.48
N ASP A 25 -28.91 2.65 1.33
CA ASP A 25 -28.54 2.53 2.76
C ASP A 25 -27.49 1.46 3.05
N LYS A 26 -27.11 0.64 2.05
CA LYS A 26 -26.16 -0.46 2.21
C LYS A 26 -25.00 -0.42 1.19
N PRO A 27 -24.25 0.69 1.11
CA PRO A 27 -23.11 0.76 0.21
C PRO A 27 -21.98 -0.19 0.63
N ASN A 28 -21.30 -0.77 -0.36
CA ASN A 28 -20.10 -1.56 -0.14
C ASN A 28 -19.01 -1.23 -1.17
N PHE A 29 -17.77 -1.56 -0.87
CA PHE A 29 -16.67 -1.55 -1.84
C PHE A 29 -15.82 -2.81 -1.70
N VAL A 30 -15.14 -3.18 -2.79
CA VAL A 30 -14.33 -4.39 -2.86
C VAL A 30 -12.85 -4.02 -2.94
N ILE A 31 -12.02 -4.67 -2.12
CA ILE A 31 -10.58 -4.43 -2.02
C ILE A 31 -9.87 -5.73 -1.60
N SER A 32 -8.59 -5.91 -1.93
CA SER A 32 -7.83 -7.06 -1.42
C SER A 32 -7.45 -6.88 0.05
N THR A 33 -7.21 -7.98 0.78
CA THR A 33 -6.68 -7.94 2.16
C THR A 33 -5.32 -7.24 2.28
N GLY A 34 -4.66 -6.95 1.16
CA GLY A 34 -3.42 -6.15 1.10
C GLY A 34 -3.60 -4.65 1.31
N PHE A 35 -4.78 -4.20 1.69
CA PHE A 35 -5.10 -2.78 1.86
C PHE A 35 -4.33 -2.11 3.02
N GLN A 36 -4.27 -0.78 2.97
CA GLN A 36 -3.74 0.06 4.05
C GLN A 36 -4.90 0.58 4.91
N VAL A 37 -4.67 0.78 6.21
CA VAL A 37 -5.66 1.18 7.23
C VAL A 37 -6.55 2.38 6.85
N VAL A 38 -6.17 3.18 5.87
CA VAL A 38 -7.00 4.28 5.37
C VAL A 38 -8.34 3.79 4.83
N TRP A 39 -8.40 2.60 4.26
CA TRP A 39 -9.64 2.02 3.72
C TRP A 39 -10.55 1.46 4.83
N GLU A 40 -9.95 0.89 5.87
CA GLU A 40 -10.68 0.52 7.09
C GLU A 40 -11.29 1.76 7.76
N LYS A 41 -10.51 2.84 7.89
CA LYS A 41 -11.04 4.12 8.38
C LYS A 41 -12.13 4.70 7.49
N PHE A 42 -12.00 4.59 6.16
CA PHE A 42 -13.04 4.99 5.24
C PHE A 42 -14.32 4.21 5.48
N ALA A 43 -14.24 2.87 5.55
CA ALA A 43 -15.37 2.00 5.83
C ALA A 43 -16.09 2.38 7.14
N GLN A 44 -15.34 2.53 8.23
CA GLN A 44 -15.88 2.86 9.55
C GLN A 44 -16.50 4.25 9.62
N LEU A 45 -15.80 5.28 9.12
CA LEU A 45 -16.26 6.68 9.24
C LEU A 45 -17.47 7.00 8.37
N TRP A 46 -17.61 6.35 7.22
CA TRP A 46 -18.75 6.53 6.31
C TRP A 46 -19.79 5.40 6.38
N GLN A 47 -19.59 4.42 7.28
CA GLN A 47 -20.49 3.28 7.47
C GLN A 47 -20.73 2.51 6.15
N ILE A 48 -19.66 2.25 5.43
CA ILE A 48 -19.64 1.53 4.17
C ILE A 48 -19.05 0.14 4.41
N GLU A 49 -19.71 -0.90 3.97
CA GLU A 49 -19.21 -2.27 4.07
C GLU A 49 -17.94 -2.43 3.22
N MET A 50 -16.86 -2.93 3.83
CA MET A 50 -15.63 -3.31 3.12
C MET A 50 -15.66 -4.81 2.87
N ARG A 51 -15.60 -5.21 1.62
CA ARG A 51 -15.55 -6.61 1.18
C ARG A 51 -14.14 -6.96 0.76
N GLU A 52 -13.53 -7.87 1.48
CA GLU A 52 -12.12 -8.19 1.38
C GLU A 52 -11.88 -9.43 0.51
N VAL A 53 -11.20 -9.25 -0.61
CA VAL A 53 -10.69 -10.37 -1.43
C VAL A 53 -9.42 -10.91 -0.77
N PRO A 54 -9.42 -12.16 -0.32
CA PRO A 54 -8.26 -12.72 0.37
C PRO A 54 -7.08 -12.88 -0.58
N LEU A 55 -5.89 -12.45 -0.13
CA LEU A 55 -4.62 -12.82 -0.75
C LEU A 55 -4.19 -14.21 -0.27
N THR A 56 -3.49 -14.96 -1.13
CA THR A 56 -2.85 -16.23 -0.82
C THR A 56 -1.40 -16.22 -1.29
N LEU A 57 -0.61 -17.26 -0.97
CA LEU A 57 0.76 -17.36 -1.48
C LEU A 57 0.80 -17.56 -3.00
N GLU A 58 -0.24 -18.15 -3.59
CA GLU A 58 -0.35 -18.34 -5.04
C GLU A 58 -0.96 -17.11 -5.73
N LYS A 59 -1.85 -16.40 -5.04
CA LYS A 59 -2.52 -15.18 -5.52
C LYS A 59 -2.15 -14.00 -4.62
N THR A 60 -0.99 -13.45 -4.90
CA THR A 60 -0.36 -12.39 -4.08
C THR A 60 -0.88 -10.98 -4.36
N THR A 61 -1.76 -10.84 -5.35
CA THR A 61 -2.41 -9.60 -5.79
C THR A 61 -3.92 -9.81 -5.92
N LEU A 62 -4.68 -8.72 -6.06
CA LEU A 62 -6.14 -8.77 -6.24
C LEU A 62 -6.51 -9.65 -7.45
N ASP A 63 -7.26 -10.72 -7.20
CA ASP A 63 -7.83 -11.55 -8.24
C ASP A 63 -9.10 -10.90 -8.79
N PRO A 64 -9.16 -10.55 -10.10
CA PRO A 64 -10.34 -9.91 -10.68
C PRO A 64 -11.63 -10.74 -10.58
N GLU A 65 -11.55 -12.07 -10.75
CA GLU A 65 -12.73 -12.94 -10.71
C GLU A 65 -13.28 -13.04 -9.29
N GLU A 66 -12.40 -13.18 -8.28
CA GLU A 66 -12.82 -13.18 -6.88
C GLU A 66 -13.40 -11.82 -6.47
N ALA A 67 -12.82 -10.73 -6.96
CA ALA A 67 -13.36 -9.38 -6.72
C ALA A 67 -14.78 -9.23 -7.27
N LEU A 68 -15.03 -9.70 -8.50
CA LEU A 68 -16.36 -9.63 -9.13
C LEU A 68 -17.41 -10.49 -8.43
N LYS A 69 -17.04 -11.61 -7.82
CA LYS A 69 -17.95 -12.44 -7.00
C LYS A 69 -18.46 -11.70 -5.75
N MET A 70 -17.70 -10.74 -5.26
CA MET A 70 -18.05 -9.92 -4.11
C MET A 70 -18.86 -8.66 -4.47
N CYS A 71 -19.00 -8.38 -5.77
CA CYS A 71 -19.73 -7.22 -6.26
C CYS A 71 -21.23 -7.47 -6.34
N ASP A 72 -22.01 -6.44 -6.05
CA ASP A 72 -23.44 -6.40 -6.23
C ASP A 72 -23.92 -4.99 -6.65
N GLU A 73 -25.20 -4.78 -6.68
CA GLU A 73 -25.83 -3.48 -7.03
C GLU A 73 -25.50 -2.36 -6.04
N ASN A 74 -25.01 -2.69 -4.85
CA ASN A 74 -24.63 -1.75 -3.80
C ASN A 74 -23.13 -1.43 -3.80
N THR A 75 -22.37 -2.05 -4.71
CA THR A 75 -20.92 -1.82 -4.83
C THR A 75 -20.64 -0.44 -5.44
N ILE A 76 -19.98 0.42 -4.66
CA ILE A 76 -19.64 1.78 -5.06
C ILE A 76 -18.37 1.85 -5.92
N CYS A 77 -17.42 0.95 -5.70
CA CYS A 77 -16.20 0.80 -6.50
C CYS A 77 -15.42 -0.47 -6.14
N ILE A 78 -14.49 -0.87 -7.01
CA ILE A 78 -13.40 -1.80 -6.69
C ILE A 78 -12.13 -1.00 -6.55
N VAL A 79 -11.25 -1.39 -5.58
CA VAL A 79 -10.04 -0.64 -5.25
C VAL A 79 -8.79 -1.52 -5.43
N PRO A 80 -8.24 -1.62 -6.65
CA PRO A 80 -6.93 -2.21 -6.85
C PRO A 80 -5.82 -1.29 -6.34
N ILE A 81 -4.70 -1.89 -5.89
CA ILE A 81 -3.60 -1.17 -5.24
C ILE A 81 -2.34 -1.26 -6.11
N GLN A 82 -1.74 -0.11 -6.40
CA GLN A 82 -0.45 -0.01 -7.06
C GLN A 82 0.64 0.27 -6.03
N GLY A 83 1.47 -0.75 -5.75
CA GLY A 83 2.44 -0.75 -4.67
C GLY A 83 1.82 -1.12 -3.33
N VAL A 84 1.31 -2.35 -3.23
CA VAL A 84 0.77 -2.94 -1.98
C VAL A 84 1.77 -2.77 -0.84
N THR A 85 1.34 -2.16 0.25
CA THR A 85 2.20 -1.80 1.39
C THR A 85 2.92 -3.00 1.99
N TRP A 86 2.25 -4.15 2.01
CA TRP A 86 2.72 -5.39 2.63
C TRP A 86 3.78 -6.10 1.78
N THR A 87 3.64 -6.10 0.45
CA THR A 87 4.42 -6.95 -0.46
C THR A 87 5.24 -6.19 -1.49
N GLY A 88 4.88 -4.94 -1.79
CA GLY A 88 5.49 -4.17 -2.87
C GLY A 88 4.96 -4.50 -4.26
N LEU A 89 4.00 -5.41 -4.39
CA LEU A 89 3.44 -5.83 -5.68
C LEU A 89 2.38 -4.84 -6.18
N ASN A 90 2.01 -4.98 -7.44
CA ASN A 90 0.98 -4.18 -8.10
C ASN A 90 -0.18 -5.09 -8.52
N ASP A 91 -1.41 -4.69 -8.24
CA ASP A 91 -2.60 -5.36 -8.77
C ASP A 91 -2.70 -5.15 -10.29
N ASP A 92 -3.22 -6.13 -11.02
CA ASP A 92 -3.44 -6.04 -12.46
C ASP A 92 -4.73 -5.28 -12.77
N VAL A 93 -4.61 -3.94 -12.89
CA VAL A 93 -5.76 -3.05 -13.14
C VAL A 93 -6.31 -3.24 -14.56
N GLU A 94 -5.47 -3.58 -15.55
CA GLU A 94 -5.93 -3.82 -16.92
C GLU A 94 -6.79 -5.09 -17.01
N ALA A 95 -6.38 -6.17 -16.37
CA ALA A 95 -7.17 -7.39 -16.27
C ALA A 95 -8.49 -7.16 -15.52
N LEU A 96 -8.45 -6.40 -14.41
CA LEU A 96 -9.64 -6.03 -13.66
C LEU A 96 -10.60 -5.17 -14.49
N ASP A 97 -10.12 -4.16 -15.21
CA ASP A 97 -10.94 -3.30 -16.07
C ASP A 97 -11.67 -4.11 -17.15
N LYS A 98 -10.96 -5.03 -17.81
CA LYS A 98 -11.53 -5.92 -18.82
C LYS A 98 -12.60 -6.86 -18.26
N ALA A 99 -12.35 -7.48 -17.13
CA ALA A 99 -13.29 -8.38 -16.45
C ALA A 99 -14.53 -7.60 -15.98
N LEU A 100 -14.32 -6.40 -15.42
CA LEU A 100 -15.37 -5.50 -14.96
C LEU A 100 -16.24 -4.96 -16.11
N ASP A 101 -15.66 -4.71 -17.30
CA ASP A 101 -16.42 -4.28 -18.47
C ASP A 101 -17.47 -5.32 -18.85
N ALA A 102 -17.07 -6.59 -18.92
CA ALA A 102 -17.99 -7.70 -19.18
C ALA A 102 -19.05 -7.87 -18.07
N TYR A 103 -18.63 -7.70 -16.80
CA TYR A 103 -19.54 -7.79 -15.64
C TYR A 103 -20.58 -6.67 -15.65
N ASN A 104 -20.14 -5.42 -15.84
CA ASN A 104 -21.04 -4.26 -15.91
C ASN A 104 -22.01 -4.36 -17.11
N ALA A 105 -21.52 -4.84 -18.28
CA ALA A 105 -22.40 -5.07 -19.44
C ALA A 105 -23.48 -6.11 -19.16
N LYS A 106 -23.17 -7.17 -18.40
CA LYS A 106 -24.10 -8.23 -18.01
C LYS A 106 -25.10 -7.78 -16.96
N THR A 107 -24.67 -7.02 -15.97
CA THR A 107 -25.47 -6.67 -14.78
C THR A 107 -26.14 -5.30 -14.87
N GLY A 108 -25.61 -4.37 -15.65
CA GLY A 108 -26.06 -2.98 -15.72
C GLY A 108 -25.67 -2.13 -14.48
N TYR A 109 -24.72 -2.59 -13.65
CA TYR A 109 -24.41 -1.91 -12.37
C TYR A 109 -23.54 -0.66 -12.53
N ASP A 110 -22.66 -0.57 -13.52
CA ASP A 110 -21.75 0.55 -13.72
C ASP A 110 -20.75 0.77 -12.57
N ILE A 111 -20.23 -0.30 -12.04
CA ILE A 111 -19.22 -0.25 -10.95
C ILE A 111 -17.93 0.34 -11.50
N PRO A 112 -17.37 1.40 -10.87
CA PRO A 112 -16.09 1.98 -11.27
C PRO A 112 -14.91 1.36 -10.54
N ILE A 113 -13.71 1.69 -11.01
CA ILE A 113 -12.45 1.44 -10.34
C ILE A 113 -11.92 2.75 -9.74
N HIS A 114 -11.54 2.72 -8.46
CA HIS A 114 -10.68 3.71 -7.83
C HIS A 114 -9.31 3.07 -7.60
N VAL A 115 -8.26 3.57 -8.25
CA VAL A 115 -6.91 3.02 -8.06
C VAL A 115 -6.23 3.66 -6.86
N ASP A 116 -5.89 2.87 -5.85
CA ASP A 116 -5.00 3.30 -4.79
C ASP A 116 -3.54 3.15 -5.26
N ALA A 117 -3.01 4.22 -5.82
CA ALA A 117 -1.63 4.31 -6.28
C ALA A 117 -0.75 5.10 -5.29
N ALA A 118 -1.05 5.00 -3.99
CA ALA A 118 -0.33 5.76 -2.96
C ALA A 118 1.19 5.59 -3.05
N SER A 119 1.67 4.40 -3.38
CA SER A 119 3.10 4.13 -3.62
C SER A 119 3.43 4.16 -5.12
N GLY A 120 2.69 3.41 -5.95
CA GLY A 120 2.99 3.20 -7.36
C GLY A 120 2.81 4.42 -8.25
N GLY A 121 2.00 5.41 -7.84
CA GLY A 121 1.69 6.58 -8.67
C GLY A 121 2.87 7.48 -9.01
N PHE A 122 3.96 7.42 -8.24
CA PHE A 122 5.25 8.09 -8.56
C PHE A 122 6.34 7.10 -9.02
N ILE A 123 5.97 5.87 -9.36
CA ILE A 123 6.90 4.85 -9.89
C ILE A 123 6.47 4.45 -11.30
N LEU A 124 5.23 3.95 -11.42
CA LEU A 124 4.73 3.36 -12.66
C LEU A 124 4.80 4.30 -13.87
N PRO A 125 4.41 5.59 -13.79
CA PRO A 125 4.48 6.49 -14.95
C PRO A 125 5.90 6.68 -15.50
N PHE A 126 6.90 6.54 -14.64
CA PHE A 126 8.30 6.79 -14.98
C PHE A 126 9.04 5.53 -15.44
N LEU A 127 8.77 4.38 -14.79
CA LEU A 127 9.51 3.14 -15.05
C LEU A 127 8.76 2.18 -15.99
N TYR A 128 7.43 2.24 -16.02
CA TYR A 128 6.57 1.32 -16.78
C TYR A 128 5.46 2.10 -17.51
N PRO A 129 5.79 3.08 -18.36
CA PRO A 129 4.81 3.95 -19.02
C PRO A 129 3.86 3.18 -19.95
N GLU A 130 4.27 1.99 -20.41
CA GLU A 130 3.46 1.10 -21.26
C GLU A 130 2.35 0.40 -20.47
N LYS A 131 2.52 0.15 -19.16
CA LYS A 131 1.50 -0.51 -18.32
C LYS A 131 0.27 0.37 -18.16
N LYS A 132 -0.88 -0.19 -18.46
CA LYS A 132 -2.16 0.50 -18.30
C LYS A 132 -2.73 0.19 -16.90
N TRP A 133 -2.79 1.19 -16.08
CA TRP A 133 -3.36 1.13 -14.72
C TRP A 133 -4.13 2.42 -14.38
N ASP A 134 -4.14 3.37 -15.30
CA ASP A 134 -4.61 4.74 -15.14
C ASP A 134 -5.85 5.04 -16.00
N PHE A 135 -6.13 6.30 -16.23
CA PHE A 135 -7.28 6.79 -17.00
C PHE A 135 -7.34 6.35 -18.47
N ARG A 136 -6.34 5.65 -18.99
CA ARG A 136 -6.39 4.97 -20.29
C ARG A 136 -7.38 3.80 -20.26
N LEU A 137 -7.70 3.27 -19.06
CA LEU A 137 -8.69 2.22 -18.86
C LEU A 137 -10.09 2.81 -18.72
N LYS A 138 -11.10 2.07 -19.16
CA LYS A 138 -12.49 2.54 -19.24
C LYS A 138 -13.06 2.86 -17.88
N TRP A 139 -12.94 1.95 -16.93
CA TRP A 139 -13.61 1.98 -15.63
C TRP A 139 -12.78 2.65 -14.52
N VAL A 140 -11.53 3.00 -14.78
CA VAL A 140 -10.73 3.79 -13.84
C VAL A 140 -11.22 5.24 -13.87
N LEU A 141 -11.95 5.63 -12.83
CA LEU A 141 -12.58 6.96 -12.74
C LEU A 141 -11.90 7.89 -11.73
N SER A 142 -11.12 7.33 -10.80
CA SER A 142 -10.33 8.12 -9.86
C SER A 142 -9.07 7.38 -9.42
N ILE A 143 -8.04 8.15 -9.07
CA ILE A 143 -6.74 7.66 -8.64
C ILE A 143 -6.29 8.46 -7.43
N SER A 144 -5.79 7.80 -6.38
CA SER A 144 -5.13 8.47 -5.26
C SER A 144 -3.63 8.17 -5.24
N VAL A 145 -2.81 9.20 -4.95
CA VAL A 145 -1.34 9.10 -4.91
C VAL A 145 -0.80 9.84 -3.69
N SER A 146 0.22 9.27 -3.03
CA SER A 146 0.90 9.92 -1.90
C SER A 146 2.17 10.64 -2.35
N GLY A 147 2.18 11.98 -2.29
CA GLY A 147 3.37 12.77 -2.61
C GLY A 147 4.52 12.52 -1.64
N HIS A 148 4.21 12.20 -0.38
CA HIS A 148 5.20 11.96 0.68
C HIS A 148 5.89 10.58 0.64
N LYS A 149 5.52 9.71 -0.31
CA LYS A 149 6.21 8.44 -0.54
C LYS A 149 7.26 8.64 -1.63
N PHE A 150 7.01 8.13 -2.80
CA PHE A 150 7.93 8.25 -3.94
C PHE A 150 7.81 9.60 -4.71
N GLY A 151 6.90 10.49 -4.28
CA GLY A 151 6.83 11.87 -4.78
C GLY A 151 7.89 12.81 -4.17
N LEU A 152 8.70 12.33 -3.19
CA LEU A 152 9.89 13.00 -2.67
C LEU A 152 9.60 14.30 -1.91
N VAL A 153 8.49 14.35 -1.18
CA VAL A 153 8.16 15.45 -0.26
C VAL A 153 7.86 14.93 1.14
N TYR A 154 7.83 15.81 2.12
CA TYR A 154 7.46 15.45 3.48
C TYR A 154 5.98 15.09 3.62
N PRO A 155 5.58 14.31 4.65
CA PRO A 155 4.18 13.98 4.94
C PRO A 155 3.28 15.22 5.03
N GLY A 156 2.03 15.06 4.55
CA GLY A 156 1.01 16.11 4.54
C GLY A 156 0.43 16.41 3.16
N LEU A 157 0.90 15.73 2.12
CA LEU A 157 0.40 15.87 0.75
C LEU A 157 -0.05 14.53 0.17
N GLY A 158 -1.27 14.49 -0.34
CA GLY A 158 -1.80 13.40 -1.15
C GLY A 158 -2.59 13.97 -2.32
N TRP A 159 -2.43 13.36 -3.47
CA TRP A 159 -3.13 13.68 -4.70
C TRP A 159 -4.36 12.79 -4.85
N VAL A 160 -5.47 13.35 -5.29
CA VAL A 160 -6.59 12.63 -5.83
C VAL A 160 -6.95 13.24 -7.18
N CYS A 161 -7.01 12.39 -8.21
CA CYS A 161 -7.33 12.78 -9.57
C CYS A 161 -8.60 12.05 -10.00
N TRP A 162 -9.45 12.74 -10.74
CA TRP A 162 -10.62 12.17 -11.39
C TRP A 162 -10.43 12.20 -12.91
N LYS A 163 -10.95 11.20 -13.60
CA LYS A 163 -10.84 11.07 -15.06
C LYS A 163 -11.42 12.27 -15.82
N GLY A 164 -12.49 12.85 -15.27
CA GLY A 164 -13.15 14.02 -15.78
C GLY A 164 -13.87 14.77 -14.66
N LYS A 165 -14.25 16.01 -14.91
CA LYS A 165 -14.98 16.87 -13.97
C LYS A 165 -16.33 16.26 -13.55
N GLU A 166 -16.97 15.53 -14.44
CA GLU A 166 -18.23 14.83 -14.23
C GLU A 166 -18.13 13.70 -13.18
N TYR A 167 -16.93 13.24 -12.88
CA TYR A 167 -16.69 12.21 -11.87
C TYR A 167 -16.41 12.78 -10.47
N LEU A 168 -16.27 14.10 -10.35
CA LEU A 168 -16.25 14.80 -9.07
C LEU A 168 -17.65 15.31 -8.72
N PRO A 169 -18.35 14.71 -7.73
CA PRO A 169 -19.68 15.16 -7.32
C PRO A 169 -19.68 16.62 -6.87
N GLU A 170 -20.71 17.37 -7.28
CA GLU A 170 -20.88 18.78 -6.90
C GLU A 170 -21.02 18.95 -5.38
N GLU A 171 -21.59 17.96 -4.69
CA GLU A 171 -21.75 17.92 -3.24
C GLU A 171 -20.42 17.93 -2.48
N MET A 172 -19.29 17.62 -3.15
CA MET A 172 -17.96 17.72 -2.58
C MET A 172 -17.33 19.11 -2.74
N SER A 173 -17.98 19.99 -3.49
CA SER A 173 -17.47 21.32 -3.80
C SER A 173 -18.13 22.37 -2.92
N PHE A 174 -17.38 23.00 -2.04
CA PHE A 174 -17.83 24.04 -1.13
C PHE A 174 -17.29 25.38 -1.60
N SER A 175 -18.19 26.31 -1.95
CA SER A 175 -17.82 27.65 -2.33
C SER A 175 -17.85 28.59 -1.12
N VAL A 176 -16.78 29.34 -0.92
CA VAL A 176 -16.67 30.38 0.11
C VAL A 176 -16.30 31.72 -0.53
N ASN A 177 -16.90 32.83 -0.08
CA ASN A 177 -16.70 34.15 -0.65
C ASN A 177 -16.07 35.19 0.33
N TYR A 178 -15.94 34.84 1.61
CA TYR A 178 -15.45 35.74 2.67
C TYR A 178 -13.95 36.09 2.53
N LEU A 179 -13.23 35.43 1.63
CA LEU A 179 -11.82 35.69 1.33
C LEU A 179 -11.61 36.70 0.18
N GLY A 180 -12.64 37.41 -0.22
CA GLY A 180 -12.58 38.41 -1.29
C GLY A 180 -12.70 37.86 -2.71
N ALA A 181 -12.90 36.54 -2.85
CA ALA A 181 -13.18 35.86 -4.12
C ALA A 181 -14.00 34.60 -3.86
N ASN A 182 -14.73 34.11 -4.87
CA ASN A 182 -15.36 32.81 -4.80
C ASN A 182 -14.29 31.70 -4.94
N ILE A 183 -14.00 31.02 -3.85
CA ILE A 183 -13.04 29.93 -3.79
C ILE A 183 -13.77 28.62 -3.58
N THR A 184 -13.58 27.66 -4.50
CA THR A 184 -14.13 26.31 -4.37
C THR A 184 -13.12 25.39 -3.66
N GLN A 185 -13.58 24.72 -2.60
CA GLN A 185 -12.79 23.77 -1.81
C GLN A 185 -13.42 22.38 -1.89
N VAL A 186 -12.58 21.37 -2.08
CA VAL A 186 -12.98 19.94 -2.13
C VAL A 186 -12.38 19.15 -0.95
N GLY A 187 -11.41 19.70 -0.24
CA GLY A 187 -10.70 19.02 0.84
C GLY A 187 -11.57 18.78 2.08
N LEU A 188 -11.28 17.72 2.83
CA LEU A 188 -11.93 17.43 4.11
C LEU A 188 -11.55 18.45 5.20
N ASN A 189 -10.35 19.02 5.12
CA ASN A 189 -9.84 19.99 6.09
C ASN A 189 -9.98 21.41 5.54
N PHE A 190 -10.13 22.39 6.43
CA PHE A 190 -10.13 23.80 6.09
C PHE A 190 -8.70 24.33 5.86
N SER A 191 -8.11 25.03 6.84
CA SER A 191 -6.75 25.52 6.72
C SER A 191 -5.76 24.37 6.67
N ARG A 192 -4.83 24.41 5.71
CA ARG A 192 -3.83 23.38 5.49
C ARG A 192 -2.46 23.98 5.25
N PRO A 193 -1.37 23.35 5.72
CA PRO A 193 -0.03 23.79 5.37
C PRO A 193 0.20 23.67 3.86
N ALA A 194 0.76 24.71 3.23
CA ALA A 194 1.08 24.74 1.81
C ALA A 194 2.52 24.28 1.50
N ALA A 195 3.36 24.15 2.53
CA ALA A 195 4.78 23.84 2.35
C ALA A 195 5.03 22.57 1.51
N GLN A 196 4.26 21.52 1.74
CA GLN A 196 4.40 20.27 0.99
C GLN A 196 3.91 20.40 -0.47
N ILE A 197 2.92 21.24 -0.72
CA ILE A 197 2.45 21.54 -2.09
C ILE A 197 3.55 22.29 -2.85
N LEU A 198 4.13 23.31 -2.22
CA LEU A 198 5.26 24.05 -2.80
C LEU A 198 6.49 23.14 -2.98
N GLY A 199 6.76 22.26 -2.03
CA GLY A 199 7.82 21.27 -2.13
C GLY A 199 7.60 20.31 -3.30
N GLN A 200 6.38 19.83 -3.53
CA GLN A 200 6.07 18.97 -4.68
C GLN A 200 6.19 19.71 -6.00
N TYR A 201 5.73 20.96 -6.06
CA TYR A 201 5.88 21.83 -7.23
C TYR A 201 7.36 22.07 -7.54
N TYR A 202 8.17 22.37 -6.51
CA TYR A 202 9.62 22.51 -6.65
C TYR A 202 10.26 21.23 -7.21
N GLN A 203 9.87 20.04 -6.70
CA GLN A 203 10.39 18.78 -7.20
C GLN A 203 10.01 18.52 -8.66
N PHE A 204 8.81 18.90 -9.08
CA PHE A 204 8.39 18.78 -10.47
C PHE A 204 9.24 19.65 -11.40
N ILE A 205 9.50 20.89 -11.01
CA ILE A 205 10.34 21.81 -11.81
C ILE A 205 11.80 21.34 -11.81
N ARG A 206 12.33 20.96 -10.64
CA ARG A 206 13.73 20.58 -10.47
C ARG A 206 14.09 19.30 -11.20
N LEU A 207 13.28 18.27 -11.06
CA LEU A 207 13.56 16.94 -11.57
C LEU A 207 12.98 16.72 -12.97
N GLY A 208 11.79 17.25 -13.22
CA GLY A 208 11.02 16.92 -14.41
C GLY A 208 10.76 15.43 -14.52
N PHE A 209 10.31 14.99 -15.69
CA PHE A 209 10.04 13.58 -15.94
C PHE A 209 11.32 12.73 -15.84
N GLN A 210 12.40 13.21 -16.47
CA GLN A 210 13.66 12.46 -16.54
C GLN A 210 14.30 12.30 -15.16
N GLY A 211 14.33 13.34 -14.34
CA GLY A 211 14.91 13.26 -13.00
C GLY A 211 14.10 12.32 -12.08
N TYR A 212 12.77 12.33 -12.15
CA TYR A 212 11.96 11.34 -11.43
C TYR A 212 12.26 9.92 -11.91
N LYS A 213 12.35 9.71 -13.23
CA LYS A 213 12.71 8.40 -13.80
C LYS A 213 14.04 7.89 -13.27
N GLU A 214 15.06 8.72 -13.25
CA GLU A 214 16.39 8.36 -12.76
C GLU A 214 16.39 8.01 -11.27
N VAL A 215 15.73 8.81 -10.43
CA VAL A 215 15.63 8.55 -9.00
C VAL A 215 14.92 7.22 -8.73
N GLN A 216 13.77 6.98 -9.37
CA GLN A 216 13.02 5.75 -9.18
C GLN A 216 13.77 4.53 -9.74
N TYR A 217 14.40 4.68 -10.89
CA TYR A 217 15.21 3.62 -11.49
C TYR A 217 16.38 3.22 -10.57
N ASN A 218 17.14 4.18 -10.06
CA ASN A 218 18.24 3.92 -9.15
C ASN A 218 17.76 3.22 -7.87
N SER A 219 16.67 3.70 -7.28
CA SER A 219 16.08 3.05 -6.10
C SER A 219 15.64 1.61 -6.39
N LEU A 220 15.05 1.37 -7.56
CA LEU A 220 14.63 0.03 -7.99
C LEU A 220 15.85 -0.88 -8.21
N GLN A 221 16.93 -0.39 -8.85
CA GLN A 221 18.13 -1.20 -9.09
C GLN A 221 18.78 -1.62 -7.77
N ILE A 222 18.84 -0.74 -6.78
CA ILE A 222 19.36 -1.07 -5.45
C ILE A 222 18.46 -2.09 -4.75
N ALA A 223 17.13 -1.93 -4.86
CA ALA A 223 16.19 -2.91 -4.30
C ALA A 223 16.36 -4.30 -4.94
N LYS A 224 16.49 -4.37 -6.28
CA LYS A 224 16.77 -5.62 -7.01
C LYS A 224 18.09 -6.24 -6.58
N TYR A 225 19.11 -5.41 -6.36
CA TYR A 225 20.38 -5.89 -5.85
C TYR A 225 20.25 -6.54 -4.47
N ILE A 226 19.67 -5.84 -3.50
CA ILE A 226 19.48 -6.38 -2.15
C ILE A 226 18.64 -7.67 -2.20
N HIS A 227 17.56 -7.66 -3.00
CA HIS A 227 16.71 -8.83 -3.21
C HIS A 227 17.50 -10.04 -3.72
N SER A 228 18.39 -9.85 -4.71
CA SER A 228 19.21 -10.92 -5.26
C SER A 228 20.24 -11.46 -4.25
N GLU A 229 20.79 -10.61 -3.38
CA GLU A 229 21.73 -11.03 -2.34
C GLU A 229 21.01 -11.76 -1.18
N ILE A 230 19.83 -11.29 -0.78
CA ILE A 230 18.99 -11.98 0.22
C ILE A 230 18.61 -13.39 -0.27
N ALA A 231 18.30 -13.58 -1.55
CA ALA A 231 17.99 -14.89 -2.13
C ALA A 231 19.14 -15.91 -2.01
N LYS A 232 20.40 -15.45 -1.90
CA LYS A 232 21.57 -16.32 -1.72
C LYS A 232 21.78 -16.73 -0.26
N MET A 233 21.17 -16.05 0.69
CA MET A 233 21.31 -16.35 2.11
C MET A 233 20.51 -17.61 2.47
N VAL A 234 21.14 -18.53 3.19
CA VAL A 234 20.57 -19.86 3.51
C VAL A 234 19.20 -19.79 4.20
N PRO A 235 18.98 -18.90 5.20
CA PRO A 235 17.73 -18.92 5.95
C PRO A 235 16.51 -18.40 5.17
N PHE A 236 16.72 -17.62 4.10
CA PHE A 236 15.68 -16.77 3.52
C PHE A 236 15.11 -17.28 2.19
N VAL A 237 13.88 -16.88 1.95
CA VAL A 237 13.24 -16.92 0.63
C VAL A 237 12.50 -15.61 0.39
N ASN A 238 12.68 -15.05 -0.79
CA ASN A 238 11.92 -13.88 -1.22
C ASN A 238 10.47 -14.25 -1.50
N TYR A 239 9.54 -13.35 -1.14
CA TYR A 239 8.11 -13.56 -1.36
C TYR A 239 7.72 -13.53 -2.84
N SER A 240 8.42 -12.73 -3.65
CA SER A 240 8.22 -12.61 -5.09
C SER A 240 9.52 -12.85 -5.84
N GLU A 241 9.44 -13.39 -7.05
CA GLU A 241 10.60 -13.60 -7.92
C GLU A 241 11.21 -12.30 -8.43
N ASP A 242 10.38 -11.28 -8.67
CA ASP A 242 10.82 -9.98 -9.19
C ASP A 242 10.45 -8.82 -8.24
N VAL A 243 11.18 -7.72 -8.37
CA VAL A 243 10.98 -6.46 -7.66
C VAL A 243 10.47 -5.42 -8.65
N VAL A 244 9.20 -5.06 -8.52
CA VAL A 244 8.53 -4.12 -9.44
C VAL A 244 8.43 -2.69 -8.88
N ASN A 245 8.52 -2.53 -7.58
CA ASN A 245 8.64 -1.24 -6.88
C ASN A 245 9.92 -1.26 -6.03
N PRO A 246 10.49 -0.13 -5.61
CA PRO A 246 11.68 -0.08 -4.74
C PRO A 246 11.39 -0.58 -3.31
N LEU A 247 10.76 -1.73 -3.20
CA LEU A 247 10.25 -2.34 -1.99
C LEU A 247 10.03 -3.83 -2.26
N PHE A 248 10.47 -4.68 -1.34
CA PHE A 248 10.23 -6.12 -1.38
C PHE A 248 10.24 -6.70 0.03
N ILE A 249 9.77 -7.94 0.15
CA ILE A 249 9.73 -8.69 1.40
C ILE A 249 10.34 -10.08 1.22
N TRP A 250 10.82 -10.63 2.35
CA TRP A 250 11.30 -12.01 2.45
C TRP A 250 10.87 -12.61 3.80
N TYR A 251 10.96 -13.92 3.91
CA TYR A 251 10.64 -14.67 5.12
C TYR A 251 11.64 -15.82 5.33
N LEU A 252 11.59 -16.46 6.50
CA LEU A 252 12.38 -17.65 6.76
C LEU A 252 11.82 -18.83 5.96
N LYS A 253 12.69 -19.63 5.33
CA LYS A 253 12.29 -20.89 4.71
C LYS A 253 11.56 -21.76 5.75
N PRO A 254 10.44 -22.38 5.42
CA PRO A 254 9.65 -23.15 6.40
C PRO A 254 10.45 -24.23 7.11
N GLU A 255 11.31 -24.94 6.40
CA GLU A 255 12.18 -25.98 6.96
C GLU A 255 13.23 -25.40 7.91
N TYR A 256 13.81 -24.24 7.58
CA TYR A 256 14.76 -23.54 8.44
C TYR A 256 14.06 -22.97 9.69
N ALA A 257 12.90 -22.35 9.51
CA ALA A 257 12.11 -21.80 10.61
C ALA A 257 11.76 -22.83 11.70
N LYS A 258 11.58 -24.10 11.33
CA LYS A 258 11.28 -25.18 12.29
C LYS A 258 12.43 -25.45 13.26
N SER A 259 13.68 -25.33 12.80
CA SER A 259 14.88 -25.63 13.60
C SER A 259 15.55 -24.39 14.20
N ALA A 260 15.25 -23.21 13.68
CA ALA A 260 15.84 -21.95 14.13
C ALA A 260 15.47 -21.64 15.58
N LYS A 261 16.44 -21.22 16.36
CA LYS A 261 16.27 -20.76 17.76
C LYS A 261 15.89 -19.28 17.86
N TRP A 262 15.70 -18.62 16.73
CA TRP A 262 15.43 -17.20 16.58
C TRP A 262 14.32 -16.94 15.53
N THR A 263 13.81 -15.74 15.51
CA THR A 263 12.75 -15.29 14.61
C THR A 263 13.20 -14.05 13.82
N LEU A 264 12.42 -13.64 12.82
CA LEU A 264 12.68 -12.38 12.11
C LEU A 264 12.55 -11.13 13.01
N TYR A 265 11.81 -11.22 14.11
CA TYR A 265 11.77 -10.13 15.10
C TYR A 265 13.11 -9.99 15.84
N ASP A 266 13.81 -11.08 16.11
CA ASP A 266 15.14 -11.05 16.71
C ASP A 266 16.16 -10.46 15.73
N LEU A 267 16.07 -10.79 14.45
CA LEU A 267 16.88 -10.18 13.40
C LEU A 267 16.60 -8.68 13.28
N GLN A 268 15.35 -8.25 13.31
CA GLN A 268 14.98 -6.83 13.36
C GLN A 268 15.63 -6.12 14.54
N ASP A 269 15.56 -6.72 15.73
CA ASP A 269 16.16 -6.14 16.94
C ASP A 269 17.69 -6.00 16.81
N LYS A 270 18.37 -6.99 16.22
CA LYS A 270 19.82 -6.92 15.93
C LYS A 270 20.13 -5.80 14.94
N LEU A 271 19.42 -5.72 13.84
CA LEU A 271 19.62 -4.68 12.83
C LEU A 271 19.36 -3.27 13.37
N SER A 272 18.40 -3.13 14.28
CA SER A 272 18.11 -1.84 14.92
C SER A 272 19.25 -1.32 15.77
N GLN A 273 20.07 -2.21 16.35
CA GLN A 273 21.27 -1.83 17.12
C GLN A 273 22.35 -1.19 16.23
N HIS A 274 22.33 -1.48 14.93
CA HIS A 274 23.20 -0.86 13.91
C HIS A 274 22.53 0.33 13.20
N GLY A 275 21.35 0.76 13.67
CA GLY A 275 20.62 1.91 13.12
C GLY A 275 19.72 1.59 11.91
N TRP A 276 19.58 0.32 11.55
CA TRP A 276 18.71 -0.10 10.44
C TRP A 276 17.25 -0.27 10.91
N MET A 277 16.34 0.33 10.16
CA MET A 277 14.89 0.14 10.36
C MET A 277 14.34 -0.82 9.31
N VAL A 278 14.50 -2.12 9.52
CA VAL A 278 13.99 -3.20 8.66
C VAL A 278 12.90 -3.94 9.46
N PRO A 279 11.62 -3.56 9.30
CA PRO A 279 10.55 -4.10 10.13
C PRO A 279 10.22 -5.55 9.80
N ALA A 280 10.01 -6.35 10.86
CA ALA A 280 9.38 -7.66 10.79
C ALA A 280 7.91 -7.54 11.20
N TYR A 281 7.00 -8.22 10.48
CA TYR A 281 5.56 -8.22 10.75
C TYR A 281 4.88 -9.43 10.13
N THR A 282 3.67 -9.74 10.59
CA THR A 282 2.84 -10.78 9.97
C THR A 282 2.15 -10.23 8.71
N LEU A 283 1.96 -11.07 7.71
CA LEU A 283 1.13 -10.73 6.56
C LEU A 283 -0.34 -10.52 6.97
N PRO A 284 -1.18 -9.88 6.13
CA PRO A 284 -2.57 -9.59 6.45
C PRO A 284 -3.42 -10.88 6.55
N SER A 285 -4.72 -10.67 6.82
CA SER A 285 -5.73 -11.71 7.05
C SER A 285 -5.60 -12.90 6.10
N LYS A 286 -5.64 -14.10 6.67
CA LYS A 286 -5.41 -15.44 6.10
C LYS A 286 -3.95 -15.81 5.78
N LEU A 287 -3.01 -14.92 6.03
CA LEU A 287 -1.56 -15.15 5.90
C LEU A 287 -0.80 -14.74 7.17
N GLU A 288 -1.49 -14.61 8.30
CA GLU A 288 -0.93 -14.14 9.58
C GLU A 288 0.16 -15.06 10.14
N ASP A 289 0.19 -16.32 9.72
CA ASP A 289 1.23 -17.29 10.10
C ASP A 289 2.60 -16.97 9.47
N TYR A 290 2.61 -16.14 8.44
CA TYR A 290 3.84 -15.74 7.76
C TYR A 290 4.38 -14.43 8.32
N VAL A 291 5.47 -14.53 9.09
CA VAL A 291 6.27 -13.36 9.49
C VAL A 291 7.23 -13.03 8.37
N VAL A 292 7.24 -11.78 7.95
CA VAL A 292 8.09 -11.27 6.88
C VAL A 292 8.92 -10.09 7.33
N MET A 293 10.04 -9.82 6.67
CA MET A 293 10.78 -8.56 6.78
C MET A 293 10.68 -7.77 5.48
N ARG A 294 10.69 -6.44 5.59
CA ARG A 294 10.53 -5.54 4.45
C ARG A 294 11.65 -4.52 4.34
N VAL A 295 12.22 -4.41 3.15
CA VAL A 295 13.09 -3.30 2.75
C VAL A 295 12.32 -2.35 1.85
N VAL A 296 12.45 -1.04 2.14
CA VAL A 296 12.01 0.06 1.27
C VAL A 296 13.23 0.89 0.93
N VAL A 297 13.61 0.89 -0.33
CA VAL A 297 14.74 1.68 -0.82
C VAL A 297 14.25 3.07 -1.21
N ARG A 298 14.75 4.08 -0.50
CA ARG A 298 14.40 5.48 -0.72
C ARG A 298 15.50 6.21 -1.51
N GLN A 299 15.14 7.37 -2.04
CA GLN A 299 16.13 8.29 -2.60
C GLN A 299 17.27 8.54 -1.60
N GLY A 300 18.50 8.52 -2.08
CA GLY A 300 19.70 8.72 -1.26
C GLY A 300 20.26 7.45 -0.61
N PHE A 301 19.57 6.33 -0.70
CA PHE A 301 20.13 5.04 -0.31
C PHE A 301 21.08 4.55 -1.40
N SER A 302 22.37 4.48 -1.06
CA SER A 302 23.44 4.15 -2.01
C SER A 302 23.70 2.64 -2.09
N ARG A 303 24.51 2.24 -3.06
CA ARG A 303 25.00 0.86 -3.16
C ARG A 303 25.85 0.49 -1.94
N ASP A 304 26.72 1.39 -1.48
CA ASP A 304 27.55 1.15 -0.31
C ASP A 304 26.71 0.92 0.95
N MET A 305 25.62 1.69 1.11
CA MET A 305 24.67 1.46 2.20
C MET A 305 23.99 0.10 2.08
N ALA A 306 23.69 -0.36 0.86
CA ALA A 306 23.13 -1.69 0.65
C ALA A 306 24.12 -2.79 1.04
N ASP A 307 25.41 -2.62 0.69
CA ASP A 307 26.47 -3.57 1.05
C ASP A 307 26.68 -3.59 2.58
N MET A 308 26.64 -2.45 3.25
CA MET A 308 26.66 -2.37 4.72
C MET A 308 25.49 -3.10 5.36
N LEU A 309 24.24 -2.85 4.87
CA LEU A 309 23.06 -3.55 5.36
C LEU A 309 23.18 -5.07 5.20
N LEU A 310 23.63 -5.53 4.04
CA LEU A 310 23.82 -6.97 3.77
C LEU A 310 24.90 -7.59 4.67
N GLY A 311 25.98 -6.85 4.94
CA GLY A 311 27.01 -7.22 5.91
C GLY A 311 26.44 -7.37 7.32
N ASP A 312 25.65 -6.39 7.78
CA ASP A 312 25.03 -6.43 9.09
C ASP A 312 23.97 -7.53 9.22
N ILE A 313 23.23 -7.84 8.15
CA ILE A 313 22.32 -9.00 8.13
C ILE A 313 23.09 -10.30 8.32
N ASN A 314 24.19 -10.50 7.58
CA ASN A 314 25.01 -11.71 7.71
C ASN A 314 25.62 -11.84 9.11
N ASN A 315 26.16 -10.75 9.68
CA ASN A 315 26.70 -10.73 11.02
C ASN A 315 25.62 -11.06 12.07
N ALA A 316 24.46 -10.47 11.95
CA ALA A 316 23.33 -10.73 12.85
C ALA A 316 22.87 -12.20 12.79
N ILE A 317 22.78 -12.79 11.59
CA ILE A 317 22.47 -14.23 11.42
C ILE A 317 23.54 -15.07 12.13
N ALA A 318 24.84 -14.78 11.87
CA ALA A 318 25.93 -15.55 12.47
C ALA A 318 25.94 -15.47 14.02
N GLU A 319 25.49 -14.36 14.60
CA GLU A 319 25.30 -14.25 16.06
C GLU A 319 24.10 -15.04 16.54
N LEU A 320 22.95 -14.96 15.85
CA LEU A 320 21.72 -15.65 16.19
C LEU A 320 21.85 -17.16 16.07
N GLU A 321 22.66 -17.65 15.16
CA GLU A 321 22.93 -19.10 15.00
C GLU A 321 23.79 -19.69 16.14
N LYS A 322 24.56 -18.87 16.85
CA LYS A 322 25.34 -19.31 18.03
C LYS A 322 24.51 -19.49 19.30
N LEU A 323 23.23 -19.14 19.29
CA LEU A 323 22.38 -19.29 20.47
C LEU A 323 22.26 -20.76 20.91
N GLU A 324 22.50 -21.02 22.19
CA GLU A 324 22.35 -22.35 22.78
C GLU A 324 20.86 -22.67 23.03
N TYR A 325 20.05 -21.63 23.33
CA TYR A 325 18.63 -21.74 23.67
C TYR A 325 17.78 -20.85 22.75
N PRO A 326 16.50 -21.22 22.52
CA PRO A 326 15.58 -20.37 21.78
C PRO A 326 15.39 -18.98 22.43
N THR A 327 15.24 -17.95 21.59
CA THR A 327 14.92 -16.61 22.06
C THR A 327 13.53 -16.54 22.70
N PRO A 328 13.25 -15.53 23.55
CA PRO A 328 11.91 -15.34 24.10
C PRO A 328 10.83 -15.17 23.04
N THR A 329 11.14 -14.51 21.92
CA THR A 329 10.24 -14.35 20.76
C THR A 329 9.95 -15.70 20.10
N ARG A 330 10.96 -16.54 19.94
CA ARG A 330 10.80 -17.89 19.40
C ARG A 330 9.93 -18.76 20.33
N MET A 331 10.19 -18.74 21.64
CA MET A 331 9.38 -19.46 22.62
C MET A 331 7.92 -18.99 22.66
N ALA A 332 7.69 -17.67 22.49
CA ALA A 332 6.34 -17.12 22.42
C ALA A 332 5.59 -17.59 21.15
N GLN A 333 6.27 -17.61 20.02
CA GLN A 333 5.72 -18.07 18.75
C GLN A 333 5.35 -19.57 18.81
N GLU A 334 6.19 -20.41 19.39
CA GLU A 334 5.90 -21.84 19.59
C GLU A 334 4.67 -22.11 20.49
N LYS A 335 4.40 -21.19 21.41
CA LYS A 335 3.23 -21.27 22.31
C LYS A 335 1.99 -20.56 21.75
N ASN A 336 2.00 -20.12 20.49
CA ASN A 336 0.97 -19.27 19.88
C ASN A 336 0.61 -18.04 20.71
N LEU A 337 1.58 -17.49 21.46
CA LEU A 337 1.42 -16.26 22.19
C LEU A 337 1.69 -15.08 21.24
N PRO A 338 0.98 -13.95 21.44
CA PRO A 338 1.24 -12.77 20.63
C PRO A 338 2.71 -12.34 20.81
N VAL A 339 3.47 -12.35 19.74
CA VAL A 339 4.80 -11.73 19.71
C VAL A 339 4.57 -10.24 19.54
N GLU A 340 4.63 -9.51 20.64
CA GLU A 340 4.65 -8.04 20.57
C GLU A 340 5.97 -7.62 19.90
N ALA A 341 5.90 -7.04 18.71
CA ALA A 341 7.01 -6.27 18.18
C ALA A 341 7.38 -5.25 19.27
N LYS A 342 8.62 -5.26 19.76
CA LYS A 342 9.12 -4.22 20.66
C LYS A 342 9.15 -2.93 19.86
N MET A 343 8.01 -2.22 19.81
CA MET A 343 8.02 -0.85 19.36
C MET A 343 8.93 -0.07 20.32
N PHE A 344 9.92 0.59 19.76
CA PHE A 344 10.67 1.64 20.47
C PHE A 344 9.70 2.72 20.91
N ASN A 345 9.18 2.59 22.12
CA ASN A 345 8.48 3.65 22.81
C ASN A 345 9.53 4.51 23.53
N HIS A 346 9.90 5.62 22.93
CA HIS A 346 10.44 6.73 23.69
C HIS A 346 9.35 7.24 24.64
N GLY A 347 9.36 6.76 25.86
CA GLY A 347 8.50 7.25 26.95
C GLY A 347 7.30 6.35 27.30
N GLY A 348 7.53 5.55 28.29
CA GLY A 348 6.68 4.98 29.32
C GLY A 348 5.17 4.82 29.11
N ARG A 349 4.77 3.59 29.32
CA ARG A 349 3.46 2.96 29.60
C ARG A 349 2.86 2.19 28.43
N ARG A 350 2.98 0.86 28.57
CA ARG A 350 2.22 -0.14 27.81
C ARG A 350 0.72 0.15 27.95
N LYS A 351 0.04 0.41 26.84
CA LYS A 351 -1.40 0.16 26.72
C LYS A 351 -1.58 -1.11 25.94
N THR A 352 -1.95 -2.18 26.61
CA THR A 352 -2.50 -3.39 25.98
C THR A 352 -3.80 -2.99 25.28
N VAL A 353 -3.79 -3.03 23.98
CA VAL A 353 -5.02 -3.01 23.19
C VAL A 353 -5.54 -4.45 23.20
N LYS A 354 -6.52 -4.73 24.05
CA LYS A 354 -7.35 -5.94 23.93
C LYS A 354 -8.17 -5.80 22.64
N LYS A 355 -8.10 -6.85 21.81
CA LYS A 355 -9.08 -7.07 20.74
C LYS A 355 -10.45 -7.32 21.33
#